data_04f0372f7d7475e4fb6e714ec5ce08f1
#
_entry.id   04f0372f7d7475e4fb6e714ec5ce08f1
#
_cell.length_a   1.000
_cell.length_b   1.000
_cell.length_c   1.000
_cell.angle_alpha   90.00
_cell.angle_beta   90.00
_cell.angle_gamma   90.00
#
_symmetry.space_group_name_H-M   'P 1'
#
loop_
_entity.id
_entity.type
_entity.pdbx_description
1 polymer ?
#
loop_
_entity_poly.entity_id
_entity_poly.type
_entity_poly.pdbx_seq_one_letter_code
_entity_poly.pdbx_strand_id
1 'polypeptide(L)'
;LRVFLRVKYHQDIKALYEAWGTAFWSEVYSSFDEITLPKTAQMFMNHHQILDYRRFAASQTNDFLNEQCLLIKKYAKNQWVTTNYIPNYEEGHIGGSPALDFQSYTRYMVYGDNEGIGRRGYRVGNPLRIAFANDFFRPIQGTYGVMELQPGQVNWGSINPQPLPGAIRLWMWSVFAGGGDFICTYRYRQPLYGTEQYHYGIVGTDGTTVNTGGREYEQFMKEIRQLRGQVAASEVKPAEYFARRT
;
A
#
# COMPACT_ATOMS: atom_id res chain seq x y z
N LEU A 1 -4.63 23.94 -5.62
CA LEU A 1 -3.22 24.32 -5.44
C LEU A 1 -3.07 25.75 -4.93
N ARG A 2 -3.61 26.77 -5.62
CA ARG A 2 -3.47 28.18 -5.24
C ARG A 2 -3.94 28.48 -3.83
N VAL A 3 -5.08 27.95 -3.41
CA VAL A 3 -5.58 28.07 -2.04
C VAL A 3 -4.63 27.43 -1.04
N PHE A 4 -4.15 26.23 -1.33
CA PHE A 4 -3.14 25.54 -0.51
C PHE A 4 -1.87 26.38 -0.33
N LEU A 5 -1.34 26.95 -1.42
CA LEU A 5 -0.14 27.79 -1.37
C LEU A 5 -0.38 29.08 -0.60
N ARG A 6 -1.54 29.73 -0.76
CA ARG A 6 -1.91 30.90 0.05
C ARG A 6 -1.89 30.62 1.54
N VAL A 7 -2.45 29.49 1.94
CA VAL A 7 -2.45 29.08 3.36
C VAL A 7 -1.02 28.80 3.83
N LYS A 8 -0.27 28.00 3.06
CA LYS A 8 1.09 27.58 3.40
C LYS A 8 2.05 28.75 3.56
N TYR A 9 1.94 29.76 2.71
CA TYR A 9 2.81 30.95 2.69
C TYR A 9 2.15 32.18 3.32
N HIS A 10 1.12 32.01 4.15
CA HIS A 10 0.48 33.06 4.93
C HIS A 10 0.03 34.27 4.09
N GLN A 11 -0.48 34.05 2.88
CA GLN A 11 -0.86 35.07 1.89
C GLN A 11 0.31 35.95 1.40
N ASP A 12 1.55 35.63 1.77
CA ASP A 12 2.73 36.36 1.35
C ASP A 12 3.39 35.72 0.13
N ILE A 13 3.26 36.37 -1.01
CA ILE A 13 3.86 35.91 -2.27
C ILE A 13 5.40 36.01 -2.23
N LYS A 14 5.97 36.89 -1.43
CA LYS A 14 7.42 37.02 -1.28
C LYS A 14 8.00 35.82 -0.53
N ALA A 15 7.31 35.34 0.50
CA ALA A 15 7.70 34.11 1.21
C ALA A 15 7.73 32.90 0.27
N LEU A 16 6.79 32.80 -0.69
CA LEU A 16 6.83 31.78 -1.73
C LEU A 16 8.05 31.93 -2.64
N TYR A 17 8.39 33.15 -3.07
CA TYR A 17 9.57 33.40 -3.91
C TYR A 17 10.86 32.95 -3.23
N GLU A 18 11.03 33.31 -1.98
CA GLU A 18 12.21 32.95 -1.22
C GLU A 18 12.31 31.44 -1.08
N ALA A 19 11.18 30.79 -0.76
CA ALA A 19 11.12 29.34 -0.61
C ALA A 19 11.38 28.57 -1.91
N TRP A 20 10.92 29.07 -3.05
CA TRP A 20 11.08 28.41 -4.34
C TRP A 20 12.36 28.86 -5.08
N GLY A 21 12.97 29.98 -4.67
CA GLY A 21 14.14 30.55 -5.35
C GLY A 21 13.87 30.99 -6.78
N THR A 22 12.69 31.51 -7.06
CA THR A 22 12.20 31.80 -8.43
C THR A 22 12.93 32.97 -9.11
N ALA A 23 13.59 33.83 -8.32
CA ALA A 23 14.30 35.00 -8.86
C ALA A 23 15.42 34.63 -9.85
N PHE A 24 16.00 33.47 -9.74
CA PHE A 24 17.14 33.02 -10.57
C PHE A 24 16.81 33.01 -12.07
N TRP A 25 15.59 32.59 -12.45
CA TRP A 25 15.14 32.56 -13.84
C TRP A 25 14.11 33.66 -14.16
N SER A 26 14.03 34.69 -13.34
CA SER A 26 13.06 35.77 -13.47
C SER A 26 11.60 35.27 -13.46
N GLU A 27 11.34 34.15 -12.82
CA GLU A 27 9.99 33.61 -12.62
C GLU A 27 9.31 34.39 -11.47
N VAL A 28 9.00 35.66 -11.74
CA VAL A 28 8.37 36.54 -10.75
C VAL A 28 6.87 36.47 -10.91
N TYR A 29 6.17 36.10 -9.84
CA TYR A 29 4.70 36.13 -9.78
C TYR A 29 4.25 37.36 -9.00
N SER A 30 3.34 38.16 -9.51
CA SER A 30 2.76 39.29 -8.77
C SER A 30 1.66 38.83 -7.81
N SER A 31 1.08 37.67 -8.06
CA SER A 31 0.05 37.07 -7.22
C SER A 31 0.04 35.55 -7.29
N PHE A 32 -0.61 34.91 -6.28
CA PHE A 32 -0.83 33.46 -6.29
C PHE A 32 -1.69 32.98 -7.47
N ASP A 33 -2.45 33.88 -8.11
CA ASP A 33 -3.32 33.50 -9.23
C ASP A 33 -2.55 33.25 -10.52
N GLU A 34 -1.32 33.70 -10.62
CA GLU A 34 -0.41 33.44 -11.73
C GLU A 34 0.26 32.06 -11.64
N ILE A 35 0.24 31.43 -10.46
CA ILE A 35 0.88 30.14 -10.26
C ILE A 35 0.10 29.04 -11.01
N THR A 36 0.80 28.30 -11.85
CA THR A 36 0.29 27.16 -12.60
C THR A 36 0.74 25.83 -12.01
N LEU A 37 0.19 24.73 -12.51
CA LEU A 37 0.72 23.40 -12.20
C LEU A 37 2.15 23.26 -12.74
N PRO A 38 3.00 22.45 -12.09
CA PRO A 38 4.31 22.14 -12.62
C PRO A 38 4.21 21.59 -14.04
N LYS A 39 4.97 22.16 -14.99
CA LYS A 39 4.96 21.76 -16.39
C LYS A 39 6.17 20.88 -16.67
N THR A 40 5.94 19.72 -17.26
CA THR A 40 7.00 18.78 -17.67
C THR A 40 7.82 19.25 -18.87
N ALA A 41 7.36 20.29 -19.56
CA ALA A 41 8.01 20.84 -20.75
C ALA A 41 9.10 21.88 -20.47
N GLN A 42 9.35 22.23 -19.22
CA GLN A 42 10.45 23.11 -18.85
C GLN A 42 11.76 22.32 -18.81
N MET A 43 12.82 22.92 -19.35
CA MET A 43 14.16 22.32 -19.36
C MET A 43 14.69 22.10 -17.92
N PHE A 44 14.28 22.94 -16.98
CA PHE A 44 14.57 22.83 -15.57
C PHE A 44 13.29 23.03 -14.77
N MET A 45 12.93 22.03 -13.95
CA MET A 45 11.76 22.11 -13.09
C MET A 45 12.17 22.65 -11.71
N ASN A 46 11.35 23.53 -11.14
CA ASN A 46 11.54 23.98 -9.76
C ASN A 46 11.15 22.88 -8.78
N HIS A 47 12.13 22.33 -8.08
CA HIS A 47 11.92 21.19 -7.17
C HIS A 47 11.01 21.54 -5.98
N HIS A 48 11.04 22.79 -5.49
CA HIS A 48 10.16 23.25 -4.42
C HIS A 48 8.72 23.37 -4.88
N GLN A 49 8.49 23.85 -6.10
CA GLN A 49 7.16 23.87 -6.72
C GLN A 49 6.60 22.46 -6.87
N ILE A 50 7.42 21.50 -7.34
CA ILE A 50 7.03 20.10 -7.48
C ILE A 50 6.69 19.50 -6.12
N LEU A 51 7.52 19.75 -5.11
CA LEU A 51 7.30 19.26 -3.75
C LEU A 51 6.00 19.80 -3.16
N ASP A 52 5.72 21.08 -3.35
CA ASP A 52 4.48 21.69 -2.87
C ASP A 52 3.26 21.18 -3.63
N TYR A 53 3.39 20.92 -4.92
CA TYR A 53 2.34 20.29 -5.69
C TYR A 53 2.05 18.85 -5.20
N ARG A 54 3.09 18.06 -4.95
CA ARG A 54 2.93 16.70 -4.41
C ARG A 54 2.29 16.70 -3.02
N ARG A 55 2.69 17.64 -2.16
CA ARG A 55 2.07 17.83 -0.83
C ARG A 55 0.60 18.20 -0.93
N PHE A 56 0.28 19.10 -1.86
CA PHE A 56 -1.11 19.47 -2.15
C PHE A 56 -1.90 18.25 -2.65
N ALA A 57 -1.40 17.52 -3.64
CA ALA A 57 -2.08 16.33 -4.16
C ALA A 57 -2.29 15.27 -3.07
N ALA A 58 -1.27 15.00 -2.26
CA ALA A 58 -1.36 14.07 -1.14
C ALA A 58 -2.38 14.52 -0.09
N SER A 59 -2.43 15.82 0.25
CA SER A 59 -3.43 16.32 1.20
C SER A 59 -4.86 16.14 0.70
N GLN A 60 -5.11 16.39 -0.60
CA GLN A 60 -6.46 16.21 -1.17
C GLN A 60 -6.91 14.75 -1.12
N THR A 61 -6.00 13.82 -1.42
CA THR A 61 -6.28 12.38 -1.32
C THR A 61 -6.58 11.98 0.13
N ASN A 62 -5.77 12.45 1.08
CA ASN A 62 -5.96 12.14 2.50
C ASN A 62 -7.23 12.76 3.07
N ASP A 63 -7.56 14.00 2.70
CA ASP A 63 -8.78 14.67 3.14
C ASP A 63 -10.02 13.91 2.66
N PHE A 64 -10.02 13.50 1.39
CA PHE A 64 -11.10 12.69 0.82
C PHE A 64 -11.22 11.32 1.50
N LEU A 65 -10.10 10.65 1.76
CA LEU A 65 -10.09 9.38 2.50
C LEU A 65 -10.63 9.56 3.93
N ASN A 66 -10.19 10.60 4.63
CA ASN A 66 -10.67 10.91 5.99
C ASN A 66 -12.18 11.17 6.02
N GLU A 67 -12.70 11.93 5.08
CA GLU A 67 -14.14 12.20 4.98
C GLU A 67 -14.94 10.89 4.84
N GLN A 68 -14.48 9.99 3.95
CA GLN A 68 -15.11 8.67 3.77
C GLN A 68 -15.05 7.84 5.06
N CYS A 69 -13.88 7.78 5.70
CA CYS A 69 -13.70 7.01 6.94
C CYS A 69 -14.61 7.52 8.06
N LEU A 70 -14.69 8.83 8.24
CA LEU A 70 -15.57 9.45 9.25
C LEU A 70 -17.04 9.18 8.95
N LEU A 71 -17.42 9.22 7.67
CA LEU A 71 -18.78 8.89 7.25
C LEU A 71 -19.12 7.42 7.54
N ILE A 72 -18.21 6.49 7.21
CA ILE A 72 -18.40 5.06 7.52
C ILE A 72 -18.53 4.86 9.03
N LYS A 73 -17.64 5.42 9.83
CA LYS A 73 -17.63 5.30 11.30
C LYS A 73 -18.89 5.88 11.95
N LYS A 74 -19.54 6.84 11.31
CA LYS A 74 -20.82 7.37 11.78
C LYS A 74 -21.93 6.30 11.82
N TYR A 75 -21.91 5.37 10.87
CA TYR A 75 -22.93 4.32 10.71
C TYR A 75 -22.46 2.94 11.18
N ALA A 76 -21.18 2.62 11.01
CA ALA A 76 -20.57 1.34 11.33
C ALA A 76 -19.65 1.44 12.56
N LYS A 77 -20.24 1.75 13.72
CA LYS A 77 -19.50 2.11 14.94
C LYS A 77 -18.65 1.00 15.55
N ASN A 78 -18.98 -0.26 15.29
CA ASN A 78 -18.29 -1.43 15.87
C ASN A 78 -17.33 -2.10 14.87
N GLN A 79 -17.05 -1.44 13.77
CA GLN A 79 -16.19 -1.98 12.71
C GLN A 79 -14.97 -1.09 12.53
N TRP A 80 -13.83 -1.69 12.30
CA TRP A 80 -12.61 -0.98 11.91
C TRP A 80 -12.66 -0.60 10.43
N VAL A 81 -11.98 0.48 10.11
CA VAL A 81 -11.85 1.02 8.76
C VAL A 81 -10.39 1.11 8.40
N THR A 82 -10.03 0.56 7.26
CA THR A 82 -8.68 0.64 6.68
C THR A 82 -8.78 0.96 5.20
N THR A 83 -7.65 1.18 4.56
CA THR A 83 -7.55 1.34 3.11
C THR A 83 -6.43 0.48 2.55
N ASN A 84 -6.46 0.26 1.23
CA ASN A 84 -5.47 -0.53 0.52
C ASN A 84 -4.43 0.38 -0.15
N TYR A 85 -3.25 0.52 0.46
CA TYR A 85 -2.16 1.27 -0.13
C TYR A 85 -1.34 0.42 -1.10
N ILE A 86 -0.96 1.01 -2.21
CA ILE A 86 0.04 0.44 -3.12
C ILE A 86 1.35 1.19 -2.87
N PRO A 87 2.38 0.56 -2.27
CA PRO A 87 3.56 1.25 -1.77
C PRO A 87 4.39 2.04 -2.79
N ASN A 88 4.17 1.81 -4.07
CA ASN A 88 4.90 2.47 -5.14
C ASN A 88 4.14 3.66 -5.76
N TYR A 89 2.92 3.97 -5.28
CA TYR A 89 2.12 5.07 -5.78
C TYR A 89 2.25 6.28 -4.86
N GLU A 90 2.56 7.43 -5.44
CA GLU A 90 2.82 8.67 -4.72
C GLU A 90 1.54 9.51 -4.46
N GLU A 91 0.37 8.96 -4.76
CA GLU A 91 -0.89 9.71 -4.82
C GLU A 91 -1.49 10.06 -3.46
N GLY A 92 -0.96 9.52 -2.37
CA GLY A 92 -1.39 9.80 -1.02
C GLY A 92 -0.22 9.78 -0.05
N HIS A 93 -0.40 10.40 1.10
CA HIS A 93 0.55 10.30 2.20
C HIS A 93 0.14 9.15 3.11
N ILE A 94 0.86 8.03 3.04
CA ILE A 94 0.64 6.87 3.91
C ILE A 94 0.83 7.32 5.37
N GLY A 95 -0.16 7.01 6.23
CA GLY A 95 -0.20 7.51 7.60
C GLY A 95 -0.79 8.92 7.77
N GLY A 96 -1.11 9.62 6.68
CA GLY A 96 -1.72 10.95 6.71
C GLY A 96 -3.24 10.97 6.95
N SER A 97 -3.86 9.81 7.17
CA SER A 97 -5.30 9.66 7.38
C SER A 97 -5.59 9.17 8.81
N PRO A 98 -5.73 10.07 9.79
CA PRO A 98 -5.91 9.71 11.21
C PRO A 98 -7.27 9.01 11.48
N ALA A 99 -8.22 9.08 10.56
CA ALA A 99 -9.50 8.40 10.69
C ALA A 99 -9.43 6.89 10.42
N LEU A 100 -8.34 6.38 9.84
CA LEU A 100 -8.10 4.94 9.70
C LEU A 100 -7.76 4.33 11.06
N ASP A 101 -8.24 3.11 11.30
CA ASP A 101 -7.91 2.37 12.52
C ASP A 101 -6.52 1.72 12.43
N PHE A 102 -6.10 1.36 11.24
CA PHE A 102 -4.76 0.88 10.91
C PHE A 102 -4.50 1.00 9.41
N GLN A 103 -3.24 0.82 9.01
CA GLN A 103 -2.83 0.86 7.62
C GLN A 103 -2.78 -0.56 7.03
N SER A 104 -3.10 -0.69 5.75
CA SER A 104 -2.90 -1.94 5.03
C SER A 104 -2.38 -1.69 3.61
N TYR A 105 -1.75 -2.70 3.02
CA TYR A 105 -1.10 -2.56 1.73
C TYR A 105 -1.34 -3.74 0.80
N THR A 106 -1.15 -3.50 -0.49
CA THR A 106 -1.11 -4.52 -1.54
C THR A 106 0.31 -4.99 -1.79
N ARG A 107 0.49 -6.30 -1.98
CA ARG A 107 1.78 -6.85 -2.38
C ARG A 107 1.64 -7.98 -3.40
N TYR A 108 2.19 -7.71 -4.58
CA TYR A 108 2.45 -8.71 -5.61
C TYR A 108 3.95 -8.96 -5.68
N MET A 109 4.35 -10.22 -5.59
CA MET A 109 5.75 -10.61 -5.47
C MET A 109 6.35 -11.06 -6.79
N VAL A 110 5.53 -11.57 -7.69
CA VAL A 110 5.94 -12.22 -8.95
C VAL A 110 5.14 -11.65 -10.10
N TYR A 111 5.75 -10.70 -10.83
CA TYR A 111 5.19 -10.07 -12.03
C TYR A 111 6.29 -9.34 -12.82
N GLY A 112 6.16 -9.27 -14.15
CA GLY A 112 7.07 -8.51 -15.00
C GLY A 112 8.53 -8.95 -14.94
N ASP A 113 9.42 -8.01 -15.18
CA ASP A 113 10.88 -8.18 -15.14
C ASP A 113 11.37 -8.21 -13.70
N ASN A 114 11.01 -9.25 -13.03
CA ASN A 114 11.13 -9.32 -11.60
C ASN A 114 12.57 -9.35 -11.13
N GLU A 115 12.93 -8.41 -10.29
CA GLU A 115 14.16 -8.32 -9.52
C GLU A 115 14.28 -9.44 -8.48
N GLY A 116 13.92 -10.66 -8.87
CA GLY A 116 14.03 -11.81 -7.99
C GLY A 116 15.50 -12.15 -7.73
N ILE A 117 15.79 -12.56 -6.51
CA ILE A 117 17.14 -12.96 -6.12
C ILE A 117 17.43 -14.38 -6.58
N GLY A 118 18.51 -14.54 -7.36
CA GLY A 118 18.99 -15.84 -7.84
C GLY A 118 18.16 -16.42 -9.01
N ARG A 119 18.58 -17.60 -9.46
CA ARG A 119 18.06 -18.27 -10.69
C ARG A 119 16.55 -18.50 -10.70
N ARG A 120 15.90 -18.60 -9.55
CA ARG A 120 14.47 -18.85 -9.39
C ARG A 120 13.71 -17.61 -8.88
N GLY A 121 14.42 -16.49 -8.71
CA GLY A 121 13.86 -15.29 -8.11
C GLY A 121 12.65 -14.74 -8.84
N TYR A 122 12.62 -14.86 -10.17
CA TYR A 122 11.48 -14.42 -10.98
C TYR A 122 10.17 -15.17 -10.67
N ARG A 123 10.23 -16.29 -9.94
CA ARG A 123 9.07 -17.09 -9.50
C ARG A 123 8.88 -17.14 -7.98
N VAL A 124 9.73 -16.48 -7.22
CA VAL A 124 9.63 -16.37 -5.75
C VAL A 124 9.50 -14.90 -5.32
N GLY A 125 10.01 -13.99 -6.15
CA GLY A 125 10.08 -12.56 -5.84
C GLY A 125 11.27 -12.21 -4.95
N ASN A 126 11.37 -10.91 -4.68
CA ASN A 126 12.40 -10.38 -3.80
C ASN A 126 11.86 -10.29 -2.35
N PRO A 127 12.40 -11.04 -1.39
CA PRO A 127 11.91 -11.06 -0.01
C PRO A 127 12.05 -9.69 0.69
N LEU A 128 12.99 -8.84 0.25
CA LEU A 128 13.15 -7.50 0.81
C LEU A 128 11.93 -6.62 0.57
N ARG A 129 11.18 -6.85 -0.51
CA ARG A 129 9.96 -6.07 -0.78
C ARG A 129 8.89 -6.26 0.28
N ILE A 130 8.68 -7.49 0.74
CA ILE A 130 7.67 -7.77 1.78
C ILE A 130 8.20 -7.37 3.16
N ALA A 131 9.48 -7.63 3.45
CA ALA A 131 10.11 -7.23 4.70
C ALA A 131 10.09 -5.70 4.87
N PHE A 132 10.49 -4.95 3.84
CA PHE A 132 10.44 -3.50 3.85
C PHE A 132 9.01 -2.98 4.08
N ALA A 133 8.01 -3.54 3.39
CA ALA A 133 6.62 -3.11 3.58
C ALA A 133 6.15 -3.39 5.02
N ASN A 134 6.44 -4.55 5.58
CA ASN A 134 6.12 -4.88 6.96
C ASN A 134 6.72 -3.85 7.94
N ASP A 135 8.00 -3.54 7.79
CA ASP A 135 8.72 -2.60 8.67
C ASP A 135 8.28 -1.15 8.45
N PHE A 136 7.84 -0.81 7.24
CA PHE A 136 7.32 0.52 6.94
C PHE A 136 5.93 0.76 7.53
N PHE A 137 5.01 -0.21 7.39
CA PHE A 137 3.62 -0.03 7.82
C PHE A 137 3.42 -0.23 9.33
N ARG A 138 4.17 -1.15 9.94
CA ARG A 138 4.06 -1.46 11.37
C ARG A 138 4.17 -0.25 12.31
N PRO A 139 5.15 0.65 12.20
CA PRO A 139 5.31 1.75 13.14
C PRO A 139 4.27 2.86 13.02
N ILE A 140 3.47 2.90 11.95
CA ILE A 140 2.52 4.00 11.72
C ILE A 140 1.42 4.01 12.79
N GLN A 141 0.78 2.85 13.03
CA GLN A 141 -0.29 2.70 14.02
C GLN A 141 -0.13 1.41 14.87
N GLY A 142 1.06 0.85 14.95
CA GLY A 142 1.36 -0.33 15.75
C GLY A 142 0.90 -1.66 15.16
N THR A 143 0.00 -1.63 14.18
CA THR A 143 -0.52 -2.80 13.47
C THR A 143 -0.67 -2.52 11.98
N TYR A 144 -0.73 -3.58 11.18
CA TYR A 144 -0.98 -3.50 9.74
C TYR A 144 -1.52 -4.81 9.19
N GLY A 145 -2.04 -4.75 7.97
CA GLY A 145 -2.46 -5.93 7.23
C GLY A 145 -2.05 -5.88 5.77
N VAL A 146 -2.18 -7.01 5.09
CA VAL A 146 -2.07 -7.10 3.64
C VAL A 146 -3.45 -7.29 3.05
N MET A 147 -3.92 -6.28 2.28
CA MET A 147 -5.25 -6.32 1.66
C MET A 147 -5.29 -7.14 0.38
N GLU A 148 -4.18 -7.16 -0.36
CA GLU A 148 -4.06 -7.98 -1.54
C GLU A 148 -2.71 -8.68 -1.54
N LEU A 149 -2.70 -9.98 -1.26
CA LEU A 149 -1.56 -10.82 -1.50
C LEU A 149 -1.83 -11.69 -2.71
N GLN A 150 -0.82 -11.90 -3.53
CA GLN A 150 -0.87 -12.66 -4.78
C GLN A 150 -1.22 -14.14 -4.52
N PRO A 151 -2.32 -14.69 -5.09
CA PRO A 151 -2.70 -16.08 -4.90
C PRO A 151 -2.12 -17.02 -5.96
N GLY A 152 -1.46 -16.50 -6.99
CA GLY A 152 -0.95 -17.25 -8.11
C GLY A 152 -0.43 -16.36 -9.22
N GLN A 153 -0.55 -16.79 -10.44
CA GLN A 153 -0.19 -15.98 -11.61
C GLN A 153 -1.08 -14.73 -11.69
N VAL A 154 -0.45 -13.58 -12.00
CA VAL A 154 -1.16 -12.35 -12.40
C VAL A 154 -1.24 -12.27 -13.92
N ASN A 155 -1.90 -11.24 -14.47
CA ASN A 155 -2.04 -11.07 -15.92
C ASN A 155 -1.65 -9.69 -16.46
N TRP A 156 -1.24 -8.79 -15.57
CA TRP A 156 -0.96 -7.38 -15.91
C TRP A 156 0.53 -7.03 -15.95
N GLY A 157 1.41 -7.97 -15.63
CA GLY A 157 2.85 -7.79 -15.81
C GLY A 157 3.27 -8.07 -17.26
N SER A 158 4.47 -7.63 -17.64
CA SER A 158 5.10 -7.95 -18.94
C SER A 158 5.36 -9.46 -19.11
N ILE A 159 5.72 -10.11 -18.02
CA ILE A 159 5.87 -11.57 -17.91
C ILE A 159 5.12 -12.00 -16.65
N ASN A 160 4.26 -13.00 -16.77
CA ASN A 160 3.39 -13.43 -15.66
C ASN A 160 3.67 -14.90 -15.29
N PRO A 161 4.78 -15.22 -14.64
CA PRO A 161 5.09 -16.56 -14.26
C PRO A 161 4.22 -17.04 -13.11
N GLN A 162 3.92 -18.34 -13.10
CA GLN A 162 3.33 -18.99 -11.93
C GLN A 162 4.37 -19.03 -10.79
N PRO A 163 4.04 -18.59 -9.57
CA PRO A 163 4.90 -18.74 -8.41
C PRO A 163 5.37 -20.20 -8.22
N LEU A 164 6.57 -20.39 -7.69
CA LEU A 164 7.05 -21.71 -7.32
C LEU A 164 6.18 -22.30 -6.21
N PRO A 165 5.97 -23.61 -6.18
CA PRO A 165 5.33 -24.28 -5.04
C PRO A 165 6.02 -23.89 -3.72
N GLY A 166 5.24 -23.48 -2.74
CA GLY A 166 5.70 -22.99 -1.45
C GLY A 166 5.99 -21.48 -1.37
N ALA A 167 6.06 -20.77 -2.50
CA ALA A 167 6.35 -19.34 -2.52
C ALA A 167 5.24 -18.50 -1.86
N ILE A 168 3.99 -18.80 -2.16
CA ILE A 168 2.84 -18.07 -1.61
C ILE A 168 2.76 -18.29 -0.10
N ARG A 169 2.91 -19.53 0.34
CA ARG A 169 2.97 -19.86 1.77
C ARG A 169 4.13 -19.15 2.48
N LEU A 170 5.31 -19.07 1.84
CA LEU A 170 6.45 -18.31 2.37
C LEU A 170 6.12 -16.83 2.54
N TRP A 171 5.44 -16.21 1.58
CA TRP A 171 5.04 -14.80 1.68
C TRP A 171 4.07 -14.58 2.84
N MET A 172 3.09 -15.48 3.02
CA MET A 172 2.15 -15.41 4.14
C MET A 172 2.88 -15.50 5.49
N TRP A 173 3.83 -16.43 5.62
CA TRP A 173 4.67 -16.53 6.80
C TRP A 173 5.53 -15.28 7.02
N SER A 174 6.02 -14.65 5.96
CA SER A 174 6.79 -13.40 6.05
C SER A 174 5.95 -12.24 6.57
N VAL A 175 4.68 -12.14 6.16
CA VAL A 175 3.74 -11.13 6.70
C VAL A 175 3.46 -11.41 8.17
N PHE A 176 3.13 -12.63 8.53
CA PHE A 176 2.85 -13.01 9.90
C PHE A 176 4.06 -12.80 10.84
N ALA A 177 5.25 -13.26 10.42
CA ALA A 177 6.49 -13.07 11.18
C ALA A 177 6.86 -11.58 11.32
N GLY A 178 6.52 -10.75 10.33
CA GLY A 178 6.65 -9.29 10.41
C GLY A 178 5.63 -8.61 11.34
N GLY A 179 4.67 -9.37 11.87
CA GLY A 179 3.64 -8.89 12.79
C GLY A 179 2.40 -8.32 12.11
N GLY A 180 2.07 -8.77 10.91
CA GLY A 180 0.80 -8.45 10.25
C GLY A 180 -0.36 -9.18 10.90
N ASP A 181 -1.48 -8.49 11.10
CA ASP A 181 -2.65 -9.04 11.80
C ASP A 181 -3.61 -9.79 10.86
N PHE A 182 -3.61 -9.45 9.59
CA PHE A 182 -4.40 -10.16 8.60
C PHE A 182 -3.74 -10.20 7.22
N ILE A 183 -4.18 -11.19 6.44
CA ILE A 183 -3.80 -11.35 5.04
C ILE A 183 -5.07 -11.64 4.25
N CYS A 184 -5.41 -10.73 3.36
CA CYS A 184 -6.40 -10.95 2.32
C CYS A 184 -5.70 -11.27 1.01
N THR A 185 -6.42 -11.89 0.09
CA THR A 185 -5.88 -12.20 -1.23
C THR A 185 -6.76 -11.62 -2.33
N TYR A 186 -6.16 -11.17 -3.38
CA TYR A 186 -6.85 -10.82 -4.58
C TYR A 186 -6.48 -11.80 -5.67
N ARG A 187 -7.38 -12.72 -6.04
CA ARG A 187 -8.82 -12.74 -5.72
C ARG A 187 -9.26 -14.16 -5.31
N TYR A 188 -10.51 -14.29 -4.82
CA TYR A 188 -11.04 -15.60 -4.45
C TYR A 188 -11.25 -16.50 -5.65
N ARG A 189 -12.01 -16.03 -6.66
CA ARG A 189 -12.31 -16.82 -7.87
C ARG A 189 -11.64 -16.19 -9.10
N GLN A 190 -10.99 -17.02 -9.92
CA GLN A 190 -10.50 -16.59 -11.22
C GLN A 190 -11.66 -16.17 -12.12
N PRO A 191 -11.62 -14.99 -12.77
CA PRO A 191 -12.69 -14.52 -13.64
C PRO A 191 -12.84 -15.39 -14.88
N LEU A 192 -14.06 -15.48 -15.38
CA LEU A 192 -14.36 -16.19 -16.63
C LEU A 192 -13.97 -15.37 -17.86
N TYR A 193 -14.01 -14.02 -17.75
CA TYR A 193 -13.79 -13.09 -18.84
C TYR A 193 -13.35 -11.72 -18.28
N GLY A 194 -13.05 -10.81 -19.19
CA GLY A 194 -12.61 -9.44 -18.86
C GLY A 194 -11.10 -9.31 -18.81
N THR A 195 -10.62 -8.12 -18.47
CA THR A 195 -9.20 -7.78 -18.49
C THR A 195 -8.35 -8.61 -17.53
N GLU A 196 -8.96 -9.18 -16.50
CA GLU A 196 -8.28 -10.00 -15.48
C GLU A 196 -8.60 -11.50 -15.57
N GLN A 197 -9.08 -11.98 -16.70
CA GLN A 197 -9.46 -13.40 -16.83
C GLN A 197 -8.32 -14.39 -16.56
N TYR A 198 -7.07 -13.98 -16.73
CA TYR A 198 -5.89 -14.81 -16.42
C TYR A 198 -5.27 -14.52 -15.05
N HIS A 199 -5.90 -13.66 -14.26
CA HIS A 199 -5.49 -13.43 -12.88
C HIS A 199 -6.02 -14.58 -12.00
N TYR A 200 -5.11 -15.40 -11.46
CA TYR A 200 -5.49 -16.54 -10.64
C TYR A 200 -6.21 -16.10 -9.36
N GLY A 201 -7.16 -16.94 -8.97
CA GLY A 201 -7.84 -16.88 -7.68
C GLY A 201 -7.40 -18.02 -6.76
N ILE A 202 -7.94 -18.04 -5.57
CA ILE A 202 -7.88 -19.20 -4.65
C ILE A 202 -8.52 -20.41 -5.33
N VAL A 203 -9.65 -20.18 -6.00
CA VAL A 203 -10.33 -21.18 -6.82
C VAL A 203 -10.30 -20.81 -8.30
N GLY A 204 -10.41 -21.81 -9.16
CA GLY A 204 -10.42 -21.66 -10.61
C GLY A 204 -11.70 -21.04 -11.14
N THR A 205 -11.80 -20.99 -12.48
CA THR A 205 -12.95 -20.40 -13.19
C THR A 205 -14.27 -21.10 -12.92
N ASP A 206 -14.24 -22.40 -12.58
CA ASP A 206 -15.42 -23.18 -12.16
C ASP A 206 -15.96 -22.78 -10.78
N GLY A 207 -15.18 -22.01 -9.99
CA GLY A 207 -15.55 -21.53 -8.67
C GLY A 207 -15.42 -22.58 -7.55
N THR A 208 -14.92 -23.77 -7.86
CA THR A 208 -14.86 -24.92 -6.93
C THR A 208 -13.49 -25.56 -6.86
N THR A 209 -12.78 -25.68 -7.96
CA THR A 209 -11.45 -26.29 -8.00
C THR A 209 -10.42 -25.37 -7.32
N VAL A 210 -9.85 -25.85 -6.22
CA VAL A 210 -8.82 -25.11 -5.49
C VAL A 210 -7.51 -25.11 -6.28
N ASN A 211 -7.03 -23.91 -6.62
CA ASN A 211 -5.77 -23.71 -7.32
C ASN A 211 -4.56 -24.00 -6.42
N THR A 212 -3.37 -24.10 -6.99
CA THR A 212 -2.12 -24.34 -6.26
C THR A 212 -1.93 -23.34 -5.12
N GLY A 213 -2.11 -22.03 -5.38
CA GLY A 213 -2.03 -21.01 -4.36
C GLY A 213 -3.08 -21.17 -3.27
N GLY A 214 -4.31 -21.55 -3.62
CA GLY A 214 -5.35 -21.83 -2.65
C GLY A 214 -4.98 -22.96 -1.68
N ARG A 215 -4.34 -24.03 -2.17
CA ARG A 215 -3.82 -25.09 -1.31
C ARG A 215 -2.72 -24.63 -0.36
N GLU A 216 -1.88 -23.68 -0.81
CA GLU A 216 -0.86 -23.06 0.07
C GLU A 216 -1.50 -22.20 1.15
N TYR A 217 -2.60 -21.49 0.84
CA TYR A 217 -3.40 -20.78 1.84
C TYR A 217 -4.02 -21.75 2.85
N GLU A 218 -4.61 -22.85 2.41
CA GLU A 218 -5.17 -23.89 3.30
C GLU A 218 -4.07 -24.45 4.22
N GLN A 219 -2.90 -24.74 3.68
CA GLN A 219 -1.77 -25.26 4.44
C GLN A 219 -1.29 -24.24 5.48
N PHE A 220 -1.10 -22.98 5.11
CA PHE A 220 -0.76 -21.92 6.03
C PHE A 220 -1.79 -21.78 7.17
N MET A 221 -3.08 -21.83 6.84
CA MET A 221 -4.15 -21.75 7.86
C MET A 221 -4.14 -22.92 8.83
N LYS A 222 -3.80 -24.12 8.37
CA LYS A 222 -3.61 -25.28 9.25
C LYS A 222 -2.44 -25.05 10.22
N GLU A 223 -1.32 -24.58 9.71
CA GLU A 223 -0.10 -24.32 10.48
C GLU A 223 -0.31 -23.21 11.52
N ILE A 224 -0.96 -22.11 11.17
CA ILE A 224 -1.30 -21.02 12.09
C ILE A 224 -2.21 -21.52 13.22
N ARG A 225 -3.20 -22.36 12.90
CA ARG A 225 -4.09 -22.96 13.93
C ARG A 225 -3.32 -23.86 14.87
N GLN A 226 -2.39 -24.68 14.36
CA GLN A 226 -1.54 -25.52 15.17
C GLN A 226 -0.63 -24.69 16.08
N LEU A 227 0.02 -23.65 15.53
CA LEU A 227 0.86 -22.74 16.32
C LEU A 227 0.07 -22.06 17.43
N ARG A 228 -1.12 -21.53 17.14
CA ARG A 228 -1.99 -20.91 18.15
C ARG A 228 -2.47 -21.89 19.21
N GLY A 229 -2.66 -23.15 18.87
CA GLY A 229 -3.00 -24.21 19.84
C GLY A 229 -1.84 -24.61 20.75
N GLN A 230 -0.60 -24.38 20.31
CA GLN A 230 0.61 -24.67 21.12
C GLN A 230 0.99 -23.53 22.06
N VAL A 231 0.62 -22.30 21.72
CA VAL A 231 0.86 -21.12 22.57
C VAL A 231 -0.30 -21.01 23.56
N ALA A 232 -0.01 -21.18 24.84
CA ALA A 232 -1.05 -21.05 25.88
C ALA A 232 -1.68 -19.65 25.82
N ALA A 233 -3.01 -19.58 25.93
CA ALA A 233 -3.75 -18.31 25.88
C ALA A 233 -3.28 -17.30 26.94
N SER A 234 -2.68 -17.77 28.02
CA SER A 234 -2.04 -16.98 29.09
C SER A 234 -0.72 -16.33 28.67
N GLU A 235 -0.06 -16.84 27.63
CA GLU A 235 1.21 -16.32 27.13
C GLU A 235 1.03 -15.26 26.03
N VAL A 236 -0.16 -15.20 25.42
CA VAL A 236 -0.52 -14.19 24.42
C VAL A 236 -1.48 -13.21 25.06
N LYS A 237 -0.95 -12.19 25.70
CA LYS A 237 -1.78 -11.04 26.11
C LYS A 237 -1.86 -10.06 24.95
N PRO A 238 -3.02 -9.89 24.30
CA PRO A 238 -3.17 -8.95 23.18
C PRO A 238 -2.70 -7.53 23.53
N ALA A 239 -2.96 -7.10 24.78
CA ALA A 239 -2.55 -5.78 25.26
C ALA A 239 -1.01 -5.63 25.39
N GLU A 240 -0.27 -6.64 25.75
CA GLU A 240 1.21 -6.59 25.81
C GLU A 240 1.83 -6.66 24.42
N TYR A 241 1.20 -7.37 23.50
CA TYR A 241 1.66 -7.41 22.11
C TYR A 241 1.52 -6.04 21.44
N PHE A 242 0.46 -5.30 21.74
CA PHE A 242 0.26 -3.93 21.27
C PHE A 242 1.09 -2.90 22.05
N ALA A 243 1.21 -3.03 23.37
CA ALA A 243 1.96 -2.10 24.22
C ALA A 243 3.49 -2.13 24.02
N ARG A 244 4.05 -3.22 23.54
CA ARG A 244 5.48 -3.31 23.19
C ARG A 244 5.83 -2.69 21.84
N ARG A 245 4.85 -2.16 21.11
CA ARG A 245 5.00 -1.54 19.80
C ARG A 245 4.76 -0.03 19.80
N THR A 246 4.42 0.53 20.93
CA THR A 246 4.41 1.96 21.20
C THR A 246 5.69 2.33 21.96
#